data_76e80c7c678c09b3c62b2f0c89e9f41d
#
_entry.id   76e80c7c678c09b3c62b2f0c89e9f41d
#
_cell.length_a   1.000
_cell.length_b   1.000
_cell.length_c   1.000
_cell.angle_alpha   90.00
_cell.angle_beta   90.00
_cell.angle_gamma   90.00
#
_symmetry.space_group_name_H-M   'P 1'
#
loop_
_entity.id
_entity.type
_entity.pdbx_description
1 polymer ?
#
loop_
_entity_poly.entity_id
_entity_poly.type
_entity_poly.pdbx_seq_one_letter_code
_entity_poly.pdbx_strand_id
1 'polypeptide(L)'
;VRIVAIAAVADNWVIGSGQDMLWHIPEDFRRFKKVTTGNTVIFGRRTHEQIGLLPDRRIIVVTRDPQWRDEGVEVAHSVTEALDLAAQTPERVCFVGGGAQIYEAAWPYLTELDITHVHQEPDGGARFPVISPREWTEVSREVRQGFDFTQYRPTPAAG
;
A
#
# COMPACT_ATOMS: atom_id res chain seq x y z
N VAL A 1 -13.44 10.43 -2.53
CA VAL A 1 -12.31 9.72 -3.15
C VAL A 1 -11.78 8.68 -2.16
N ARG A 2 -11.63 7.43 -2.62
CA ARG A 2 -11.10 6.35 -1.79
C ARG A 2 -9.59 6.29 -1.94
N ILE A 3 -8.87 6.38 -0.84
CA ILE A 3 -7.42 6.26 -0.77
C ILE A 3 -7.12 5.10 0.18
N VAL A 4 -6.64 3.98 -0.36
CA VAL A 4 -6.53 2.71 0.36
C VAL A 4 -5.07 2.30 0.46
N ALA A 5 -4.55 2.16 1.68
CA ALA A 5 -3.24 1.54 1.86
C ALA A 5 -3.40 0.03 1.73
N ILE A 6 -2.65 -0.57 0.82
CA ILE A 6 -2.64 -2.02 0.61
C ILE A 6 -1.25 -2.55 0.93
N ALA A 7 -1.18 -3.49 1.86
CA ALA A 7 0.11 -3.99 2.38
C ALA A 7 -0.02 -5.38 2.97
N ALA A 8 1.09 -6.13 2.94
CA ALA A 8 1.27 -7.34 3.74
C ALA A 8 2.16 -6.98 4.93
N VAL A 9 1.69 -7.21 6.14
CA VAL A 9 2.29 -6.74 7.38
C VAL A 9 2.44 -7.89 8.37
N ALA A 10 3.65 -8.08 8.90
CA ALA A 10 3.90 -9.09 9.92
C ALA A 10 3.30 -8.70 11.27
N ASP A 11 3.19 -9.65 12.18
CA ASP A 11 2.64 -9.40 13.52
C ASP A 11 3.42 -8.34 14.30
N ASN A 12 4.71 -8.17 14.01
CA ASN A 12 5.55 -7.12 14.60
C ASN A 12 5.68 -5.86 13.73
N TRP A 13 4.75 -5.67 12.76
CA TRP A 13 4.66 -4.51 11.87
C TRP A 13 5.74 -4.43 10.79
N VAL A 14 6.58 -5.43 10.64
CA VAL A 14 7.58 -5.46 9.57
C VAL A 14 6.91 -5.71 8.23
N ILE A 15 7.33 -4.97 7.19
CA ILE A 15 6.79 -5.09 5.83
C ILE A 15 7.83 -5.51 4.80
N GLY A 16 9.10 -5.56 5.19
CA GLY A 16 10.16 -5.98 4.28
C GLY A 16 11.53 -5.78 4.88
N SER A 17 12.56 -6.31 4.23
CA SER A 17 13.95 -6.18 4.65
C SER A 17 14.64 -4.95 4.06
N GLY A 18 13.94 -4.13 3.29
CA GLY A 18 14.50 -2.98 2.58
C GLY A 18 14.99 -3.30 1.18
N GLN A 19 15.24 -4.56 0.86
CA GLN A 19 15.67 -5.00 -0.47
C GLN A 19 14.81 -6.13 -1.03
N ASP A 20 14.32 -7.03 -0.18
CA ASP A 20 13.54 -8.19 -0.59
C ASP A 20 12.28 -8.33 0.24
N MET A 21 11.29 -9.01 -0.32
CA MET A 21 10.12 -9.43 0.45
C MET A 21 10.54 -10.58 1.37
N LEU A 22 10.12 -10.51 2.64
CA LEU A 22 10.47 -11.50 3.67
C LEU A 22 9.68 -12.80 3.55
N TRP A 23 8.60 -12.79 2.78
CA TRP A 23 7.75 -13.96 2.56
C TRP A 23 7.23 -13.95 1.14
N HIS A 24 6.83 -15.14 0.68
CA HIS A 24 6.20 -15.29 -0.61
C HIS A 24 4.85 -15.96 -0.41
N ILE A 25 3.77 -15.21 -0.64
CA ILE A 25 2.40 -15.71 -0.52
C ILE A 25 1.71 -15.49 -1.86
N PRO A 26 1.70 -16.51 -2.74
CA PRO A 26 1.12 -16.36 -4.09
C PRO A 26 -0.33 -15.89 -4.08
N GLU A 27 -1.13 -16.35 -3.13
CA GLU A 27 -2.53 -15.94 -3.01
C GLU A 27 -2.64 -14.44 -2.73
N ASP A 28 -1.77 -13.90 -1.90
CA ASP A 28 -1.74 -12.47 -1.58
C ASP A 28 -1.40 -11.63 -2.81
N PHE A 29 -0.38 -12.05 -3.56
CA PHE A 29 0.01 -11.31 -4.77
C PHE A 29 -1.06 -11.38 -5.86
N ARG A 30 -1.72 -12.52 -6.02
CA ARG A 30 -2.86 -12.65 -6.96
C ARG A 30 -3.99 -11.73 -6.54
N ARG A 31 -4.30 -11.67 -5.25
CA ARG A 31 -5.34 -10.79 -4.72
C ARG A 31 -4.98 -9.31 -4.96
N PHE A 32 -3.74 -8.94 -4.67
CA PHE A 32 -3.23 -7.58 -4.94
C PHE A 32 -3.46 -7.19 -6.41
N LYS A 33 -3.06 -8.05 -7.33
CA LYS A 33 -3.24 -7.78 -8.76
C LYS A 33 -4.72 -7.65 -9.12
N LYS A 34 -5.57 -8.49 -8.55
CA LYS A 34 -7.00 -8.49 -8.83
C LYS A 34 -7.68 -7.22 -8.34
N VAL A 35 -7.45 -6.82 -7.09
CA VAL A 35 -8.15 -5.67 -6.50
C VAL A 35 -7.67 -4.34 -7.08
N THR A 36 -6.44 -4.27 -7.56
CA THR A 36 -5.89 -3.03 -8.11
C THR A 36 -6.15 -2.85 -9.61
N THR A 37 -6.58 -3.90 -10.31
CA THR A 37 -6.86 -3.82 -11.76
C THR A 37 -7.88 -2.73 -12.07
N GLY A 38 -7.56 -1.88 -13.04
CA GLY A 38 -8.44 -0.77 -13.46
C GLY A 38 -8.35 0.46 -12.56
N ASN A 39 -7.54 0.40 -11.52
CA ASN A 39 -7.40 1.48 -10.54
C ASN A 39 -6.02 2.15 -10.60
N THR A 40 -5.78 3.10 -9.70
CA THR A 40 -4.52 3.82 -9.58
C THR A 40 -3.71 3.22 -8.44
N VAL A 41 -2.41 3.03 -8.63
CA VAL A 41 -1.50 2.55 -7.58
C VAL A 41 -0.32 3.50 -7.46
N ILE A 42 -0.04 3.93 -6.24
CA ILE A 42 1.11 4.76 -5.92
C ILE A 42 2.18 3.89 -5.27
N PHE A 43 3.37 3.88 -5.85
CA PHE A 43 4.54 3.20 -5.30
C PHE A 43 5.69 4.19 -5.12
N GLY A 44 6.54 3.95 -4.12
CA GLY A 44 7.87 4.52 -4.12
C GLY A 44 8.71 3.86 -5.22
N ARG A 45 9.76 4.55 -5.66
CA ARG A 45 10.62 4.08 -6.76
C ARG A 45 11.17 2.68 -6.52
N ARG A 46 11.70 2.43 -5.32
CA ARG A 46 12.32 1.13 -5.00
C ARG A 46 11.30 -0.01 -5.08
N THR A 47 10.11 0.21 -4.55
CA THR A 47 9.05 -0.80 -4.62
C THR A 47 8.65 -1.07 -6.06
N HIS A 48 8.51 -0.02 -6.87
CA HIS A 48 8.22 -0.18 -8.29
C HIS A 48 9.30 -0.98 -9.02
N GLU A 49 10.56 -0.71 -8.73
CA GLU A 49 11.67 -1.43 -9.35
C GLU A 49 11.70 -2.91 -8.97
N GLN A 50 11.24 -3.26 -7.76
CA GLN A 50 11.14 -4.64 -7.31
C GLN A 50 9.96 -5.38 -7.94
N ILE A 51 8.82 -4.74 -8.05
CA ILE A 51 7.57 -5.35 -8.57
C ILE A 51 7.57 -5.38 -10.10
N GLY A 52 8.10 -4.34 -10.73
CA GLY A 52 8.03 -4.13 -12.16
C GLY A 52 6.68 -3.54 -12.59
N LEU A 53 6.52 -3.37 -13.90
CA LEU A 53 5.31 -2.77 -14.47
C LEU A 53 4.15 -3.76 -14.39
N LEU A 54 3.04 -3.32 -13.83
CA LEU A 54 1.79 -4.09 -13.79
C LEU A 54 0.82 -3.48 -14.81
N PRO A 55 0.40 -4.24 -15.82
CA PRO A 55 -0.53 -3.72 -16.83
C PRO A 55 -1.92 -3.47 -16.25
N ASP A 56 -2.75 -2.75 -17.01
CA ASP A 56 -4.16 -2.49 -16.70
C ASP A 56 -4.38 -1.65 -15.43
N ARG A 57 -3.39 -0.81 -15.07
CA ARG A 57 -3.45 0.10 -13.93
C ARG A 57 -2.77 1.40 -14.28
N ARG A 58 -3.20 2.46 -13.62
CA ARG A 58 -2.46 3.72 -13.63
C ARG A 58 -1.43 3.66 -12.52
N ILE A 59 -0.14 3.67 -12.87
CA ILE A 59 0.94 3.61 -11.88
C ILE A 59 1.56 4.99 -11.73
N ILE A 60 1.66 5.47 -10.49
CA ILE A 60 2.33 6.72 -10.15
C ILE A 60 3.49 6.37 -9.22
N VAL A 61 4.71 6.73 -9.61
CA VAL A 61 5.91 6.45 -8.84
C VAL A 61 6.41 7.72 -8.18
N VAL A 62 6.62 7.67 -6.88
CA VAL A 62 7.14 8.80 -6.10
C VAL A 62 8.65 8.67 -5.97
N THR A 63 9.38 9.69 -6.39
CA THR A 63 10.84 9.77 -6.26
C THR A 63 11.27 11.22 -6.12
N ARG A 64 12.33 11.45 -5.35
CA ARG A 64 12.95 12.79 -5.24
C ARG A 64 13.87 13.12 -6.42
N ASP A 65 14.23 12.12 -7.23
CA ASP A 65 15.12 12.30 -8.37
C ASP A 65 14.35 12.97 -9.52
N PRO A 66 14.67 14.23 -9.88
CA PRO A 66 13.95 14.94 -10.93
C PRO A 66 14.21 14.39 -12.34
N GLN A 67 15.22 13.54 -12.48
CA GLN A 67 15.61 12.96 -13.77
C GLN A 67 15.06 11.56 -13.98
N TRP A 68 14.57 10.90 -12.92
CA TRP A 68 14.12 9.53 -13.03
C TRP A 68 12.84 9.42 -13.87
N ARG A 69 12.85 8.46 -14.78
CA ARG A 69 11.70 8.12 -15.64
C ARG A 69 11.67 6.61 -15.83
N ASP A 70 10.49 6.11 -16.08
CA ASP A 70 10.30 4.73 -16.52
C ASP A 70 9.09 4.67 -17.43
N GLU A 71 9.14 3.74 -18.39
CA GLU A 71 8.06 3.60 -19.37
C GLU A 71 6.81 3.06 -18.71
N GLY A 72 5.66 3.64 -19.07
CA GLY A 72 4.37 3.16 -18.59
C GLY A 72 3.95 3.68 -17.22
N VAL A 73 4.76 4.56 -16.59
CA VAL A 73 4.42 5.14 -15.29
C VAL A 73 4.43 6.65 -15.33
N GLU A 74 3.66 7.27 -14.44
CA GLU A 74 3.74 8.69 -14.15
C GLU A 74 4.68 8.91 -12.97
N VAL A 75 5.33 10.05 -12.92
CA VAL A 75 6.29 10.37 -11.87
C VAL A 75 5.78 11.54 -11.04
N ALA A 76 5.84 11.39 -9.72
CA ALA A 76 5.56 12.46 -8.76
C ALA A 76 6.78 12.61 -7.84
N HIS A 77 6.97 13.81 -7.31
CA HIS A 77 8.13 14.09 -6.45
C HIS A 77 7.78 14.18 -4.98
N SER A 78 6.51 13.96 -4.65
CA SER A 78 6.01 13.85 -3.28
C SER A 78 4.75 13.00 -3.27
N VAL A 79 4.38 12.49 -2.08
CA VAL A 79 3.14 11.73 -1.93
C VAL A 79 1.93 12.63 -2.18
N THR A 80 1.96 13.89 -1.71
CA THR A 80 0.85 14.82 -1.95
C THR A 80 0.67 15.10 -3.43
N GLU A 81 1.75 15.27 -4.19
CA GLU A 81 1.67 15.41 -5.65
C GLU A 81 1.05 14.16 -6.30
N ALA A 82 1.46 12.97 -5.84
CA ALA A 82 0.90 11.72 -6.35
C ALA A 82 -0.60 11.60 -6.07
N LEU A 83 -1.02 12.01 -4.88
CA LEU A 83 -2.45 11.99 -4.51
C LEU A 83 -3.24 13.00 -5.35
N ASP A 84 -2.67 14.17 -5.65
CA ASP A 84 -3.31 15.15 -6.52
C ASP A 84 -3.46 14.61 -7.95
N LEU A 85 -2.45 13.92 -8.46
CA LEU A 85 -2.54 13.25 -9.77
C LEU A 85 -3.62 12.17 -9.76
N ALA A 86 -3.67 11.36 -8.72
CA ALA A 86 -4.68 10.31 -8.59
C ALA A 86 -6.10 10.89 -8.55
N ALA A 87 -6.27 12.07 -7.94
CA ALA A 87 -7.57 12.74 -7.85
C ALA A 87 -8.12 13.19 -9.19
N GLN A 88 -7.30 13.23 -10.24
CA GLN A 88 -7.74 13.56 -11.60
C GLN A 88 -8.64 12.47 -12.20
N THR A 89 -8.60 11.26 -11.65
CA THR A 89 -9.48 10.15 -12.04
C THR A 89 -10.26 9.67 -10.80
N PRO A 90 -11.22 10.47 -10.30
CA PRO A 90 -11.90 10.19 -9.03
C PRO A 90 -12.77 8.92 -9.06
N GLU A 91 -13.12 8.43 -10.25
CA GLU A 91 -13.84 7.16 -10.41
C GLU A 91 -12.98 5.93 -10.11
N ARG A 92 -11.66 6.10 -10.05
CA ARG A 92 -10.74 5.01 -9.70
C ARG A 92 -10.39 5.08 -8.21
N VAL A 93 -10.23 3.91 -7.60
CA VAL A 93 -9.66 3.82 -6.25
C VAL A 93 -8.18 4.12 -6.35
N CYS A 94 -7.66 4.89 -5.39
CA CYS A 94 -6.23 5.16 -5.28
C CYS A 94 -5.64 4.22 -4.23
N PHE A 95 -4.84 3.25 -4.66
CA PHE A 95 -4.13 2.35 -3.75
C PHE A 95 -2.73 2.89 -3.47
N VAL A 96 -2.33 2.86 -2.22
CA VAL A 96 -0.97 3.21 -1.79
C VAL A 96 -0.26 1.90 -1.48
N GLY A 97 0.73 1.57 -2.31
CA GLY A 97 1.34 0.23 -2.34
C GLY A 97 2.74 0.11 -1.72
N GLY A 98 3.23 1.16 -1.09
CA GLY A 98 4.49 1.10 -0.36
C GLY A 98 5.65 1.83 -1.01
N GLY A 99 6.82 1.86 -0.42
CA GLY A 99 7.15 1.23 0.87
C GLY A 99 6.84 2.06 2.11
N ALA A 100 7.60 1.80 3.17
CA ALA A 100 7.35 2.36 4.49
C ALA A 100 7.20 3.89 4.49
N GLN A 101 8.09 4.60 3.83
CA GLN A 101 8.05 6.07 3.78
C GLN A 101 6.80 6.56 3.04
N ILE A 102 6.37 5.83 2.03
CA ILE A 102 5.17 6.19 1.25
C ILE A 102 3.92 5.97 2.10
N TYR A 103 3.83 4.86 2.81
CA TYR A 103 2.70 4.62 3.73
C TYR A 103 2.63 5.70 4.82
N GLU A 104 3.76 6.04 5.41
CA GLU A 104 3.83 7.04 6.46
C GLU A 104 3.38 8.42 5.94
N ALA A 105 3.88 8.83 4.78
CA ALA A 105 3.53 10.12 4.19
C ALA A 105 2.07 10.18 3.75
N ALA A 106 1.49 9.06 3.32
CA ALA A 106 0.09 8.99 2.91
C ALA A 106 -0.89 8.85 4.08
N TRP A 107 -0.40 8.49 5.27
CA TRP A 107 -1.22 8.11 6.41
C TRP A 107 -2.35 9.09 6.75
N PRO A 108 -2.10 10.42 6.80
CA PRO A 108 -3.16 11.38 7.15
C PRO A 108 -4.30 11.45 6.11
N TYR A 109 -4.07 10.94 4.91
CA TYR A 109 -5.01 11.06 3.78
C TYR A 109 -5.77 9.78 3.50
N LEU A 110 -5.44 8.69 4.20
CA LEU A 110 -6.04 7.37 3.94
C LEU A 110 -7.49 7.33 4.38
N THR A 111 -8.33 6.72 3.54
CA THR A 111 -9.74 6.47 3.85
C THR A 111 -10.02 5.03 4.24
N GLU A 112 -9.12 4.10 3.89
CA GLU A 112 -9.26 2.67 4.18
C GLU A 112 -7.89 2.02 4.27
N LEU A 113 -7.82 0.90 4.98
CA LEU A 113 -6.66 0.01 4.95
C LEU A 113 -7.10 -1.35 4.44
N ASP A 114 -6.28 -1.96 3.59
CA ASP A 114 -6.47 -3.33 3.09
C ASP A 114 -5.18 -4.07 3.41
N ILE A 115 -5.20 -4.84 4.48
CA ILE A 115 -3.98 -5.38 5.10
C ILE A 115 -4.03 -6.90 5.12
N THR A 116 -2.97 -7.53 4.60
CA THR A 116 -2.71 -8.95 4.81
C THR A 116 -1.84 -9.07 6.04
N HIS A 117 -2.42 -9.58 7.14
CA HIS A 117 -1.66 -9.83 8.36
C HIS A 117 -0.95 -11.17 8.23
N VAL A 118 0.37 -11.14 8.21
CA VAL A 118 1.20 -12.33 8.10
C VAL A 118 1.65 -12.74 9.51
N HIS A 119 1.33 -13.98 9.90
CA HIS A 119 1.59 -14.47 11.25
C HIS A 119 3.04 -14.91 11.41
N GLN A 120 3.94 -13.94 11.35
CA GLN A 120 5.38 -14.09 11.52
C GLN A 120 5.92 -12.84 12.23
N GLU A 121 7.10 -12.96 12.80
CA GLU A 121 7.78 -11.85 13.48
C GLU A 121 9.24 -11.79 13.00
N PRO A 122 9.47 -11.42 11.71
CA PRO A 122 10.84 -11.34 11.18
C PRO A 122 11.63 -10.22 11.86
N ASP A 123 12.96 -10.38 11.89
CA ASP A 123 13.86 -9.37 12.44
C ASP A 123 14.04 -8.21 11.47
N GLY A 124 14.19 -7.01 12.03
CA GLY A 124 14.61 -5.82 11.31
C GLY A 124 13.64 -5.39 10.22
N GLY A 125 14.17 -4.68 9.25
CA GLY A 125 13.43 -4.26 8.07
C GLY A 125 12.56 -3.03 8.27
N ALA A 126 11.90 -2.64 7.18
CA ALA A 126 10.97 -1.51 7.18
C ALA A 126 9.68 -1.89 7.91
N ARG A 127 9.04 -0.89 8.51
CA ARG A 127 7.83 -1.12 9.30
C ARG A 127 6.65 -0.33 8.76
N PHE A 128 5.48 -0.94 8.85
CA PHE A 128 4.20 -0.29 8.59
C PHE A 128 3.78 0.50 9.85
N PRO A 129 3.10 1.65 9.71
CA PRO A 129 2.56 2.35 10.87
C PRO A 129 1.65 1.43 11.70
N VAL A 130 1.75 1.52 13.02
CA VAL A 130 0.92 0.70 13.90
C VAL A 130 -0.55 1.06 13.70
N ILE A 131 -1.39 0.03 13.46
CA ILE A 131 -2.83 0.23 13.26
C ILE A 131 -3.47 0.29 14.65
N SER A 132 -3.78 1.51 15.09
CA SER A 132 -4.38 1.74 16.41
C SER A 132 -5.90 1.58 16.34
N PRO A 133 -6.54 0.83 17.28
CA PRO A 133 -8.00 0.75 17.34
C PRO A 133 -8.69 2.09 17.60
N ARG A 134 -7.96 3.07 18.11
CA ARG A 134 -8.48 4.43 18.28
C ARG A 134 -8.70 5.13 16.95
N GLU A 135 -7.87 4.80 15.95
CA GLU A 135 -7.91 5.42 14.63
C GLU A 135 -8.62 4.56 13.59
N TRP A 136 -8.52 3.24 13.70
CA TRP A 136 -8.97 2.30 12.69
C TRP A 136 -9.80 1.18 13.29
N THR A 137 -10.92 0.87 12.63
CA THR A 137 -11.81 -0.23 13.03
C THR A 137 -11.77 -1.31 11.96
N GLU A 138 -11.48 -2.54 12.36
CA GLU A 138 -11.53 -3.70 11.46
C GLU A 138 -12.99 -3.97 11.08
N VAL A 139 -13.26 -3.99 9.78
CA VAL A 139 -14.61 -4.20 9.25
C VAL A 139 -14.79 -5.53 8.54
N SER A 140 -13.71 -6.21 8.18
CA SER A 140 -13.77 -7.56 7.60
C SER A 140 -12.48 -8.32 7.86
N ARG A 141 -12.59 -9.64 7.92
CA ARG A 141 -11.45 -10.54 8.07
C ARG A 141 -11.73 -11.87 7.39
N GLU A 142 -10.83 -12.28 6.51
CA GLU A 142 -10.86 -13.61 5.91
C GLU A 142 -9.62 -14.35 6.39
N VAL A 143 -9.84 -15.39 7.20
CA VAL A 143 -8.75 -16.17 7.80
C VAL A 143 -8.21 -17.17 6.79
N ARG A 144 -6.87 -17.23 6.69
CA ARG A 144 -6.13 -18.21 5.90
C ARG A 144 -5.11 -18.88 6.79
N GLN A 145 -4.42 -19.86 6.27
CA GLN A 145 -3.35 -20.54 7.02
C GLN A 145 -2.07 -19.68 6.97
N GLY A 146 -1.72 -19.12 8.11
CA GLY A 146 -0.51 -18.31 8.28
C GLY A 146 -0.67 -16.84 7.93
N PHE A 147 -1.85 -16.41 7.45
CA PHE A 147 -2.13 -15.02 7.17
C PHE A 147 -3.63 -14.78 7.11
N ASP A 148 -4.02 -13.51 7.28
CA ASP A 148 -5.44 -13.10 7.21
C ASP A 148 -5.57 -11.88 6.31
N PHE A 149 -6.61 -11.82 5.49
CA PHE A 149 -6.98 -10.61 4.75
C PHE A 149 -7.91 -9.77 5.61
N THR A 150 -7.55 -8.52 5.88
CA THR A 150 -8.34 -7.64 6.75
C THR A 150 -8.57 -6.30 6.06
N GLN A 151 -9.69 -5.67 6.41
CA GLN A 151 -10.00 -4.33 5.94
C GLN A 151 -10.39 -3.46 7.11
N TYR A 152 -9.98 -2.20 7.05
CA TYR A 152 -10.21 -1.23 8.13
C TYR A 152 -10.81 0.04 7.57
N ARG A 153 -11.63 0.68 8.38
CA ARG A 153 -12.14 2.04 8.15
C ARG A 153 -11.79 2.92 9.33
N PRO A 154 -11.77 4.24 9.14
CA PRO A 154 -11.53 5.13 10.27
C PRO A 154 -12.54 4.90 11.37
N THR A 155 -12.05 4.84 12.62
CA THR A 155 -12.92 4.75 13.77
C THR A 155 -13.70 6.04 13.90
N PRO A 156 -15.04 6.00 14.06
CA PRO A 156 -15.82 7.21 14.27
C PRO A 156 -15.35 7.99 15.49
N ALA A 157 -15.31 9.31 15.38
CA ALA A 157 -14.98 10.15 16.52
C ALA A 157 -15.98 9.93 17.65
N ALA A 158 -15.47 9.80 18.88
CA ALA A 158 -16.32 9.77 20.07
C ALA A 158 -16.99 11.14 20.19
N GLY A 159 -18.26 11.19 19.83
CA GLY A 159 -19.01 12.42 19.77
C GLY A 159 -19.78 12.71 20.99
#